data_753d7a5a63c6d0777f2eb54cd02c6f66
#
_entry.id   753d7a5a63c6d0777f2eb54cd02c6f66
#
_cell.length_a   1.000
_cell.length_b   1.000
_cell.length_c   1.000
_cell.angle_alpha   90.00
_cell.angle_beta   90.00
_cell.angle_gamma   90.00
#
_symmetry.space_group_name_H-M   'P 1'
#
loop_
_entity.id
_entity.type
_entity.pdbx_description
1 polymer ?
#
loop_
_entity_poly.entity_id
_entity_poly.type
_entity_poly.pdbx_seq_one_letter_code
_entity_poly.pdbx_strand_id
1 'polypeptide(L)'
;MNFPQLLRDRLAVKRSLRVRQRDEKDCGPACLCAVCEYYGLHLSLAKARQLAGTDMQGTNMLGLVQAAEVLGFEAVPLAGDSDQLEEACSAGEVIFPAIAHTITPEGMQHYVVVLNIGQNRILLADPAVGKRSMDKALFYSQWTGVLVCLKKK
;
A
#
# COMPACT_ATOMS: atom_id res chain seq x y z
N MET A 1 5.01 10.12 21.19
CA MET A 1 3.62 10.05 20.66
C MET A 1 2.65 10.01 21.82
N ASN A 2 1.61 10.83 21.82
CA ASN A 2 0.65 10.87 22.91
C ASN A 2 -0.48 9.83 22.68
N PHE A 3 -1.27 9.57 23.72
CA PHE A 3 -2.34 8.57 23.68
C PHE A 3 -3.39 8.82 22.59
N PRO A 4 -3.92 10.07 22.38
CA PRO A 4 -4.87 10.32 21.29
C PRO A 4 -4.31 10.01 19.90
N GLN A 5 -3.02 10.28 19.67
CA GLN A 5 -2.39 9.97 18.38
C GLN A 5 -2.28 8.46 18.17
N LEU A 6 -1.88 7.71 19.21
CA LEU A 6 -1.83 6.25 19.14
C LEU A 6 -3.20 5.65 18.81
N LEU A 7 -4.27 6.19 19.41
CA LEU A 7 -5.62 5.72 19.14
C LEU A 7 -6.05 6.01 17.71
N ARG A 8 -5.76 7.21 17.19
CA ARG A 8 -6.06 7.55 15.81
C ARG A 8 -5.33 6.65 14.83
N ASP A 9 -4.05 6.35 15.08
CA ASP A 9 -3.26 5.46 14.24
C ASP A 9 -3.83 4.04 14.22
N ARG A 10 -4.27 3.53 15.36
CA ARG A 10 -4.91 2.21 15.45
C ARG A 10 -6.21 2.16 14.66
N LEU A 11 -7.02 3.20 14.74
CA LEU A 11 -8.28 3.28 13.98
C LEU A 11 -8.01 3.37 12.49
N ALA A 12 -7.01 4.15 12.09
CA ALA A 12 -6.60 4.26 10.70
C ALA A 12 -6.17 2.90 10.13
N VAL A 13 -5.35 2.16 10.86
CA VAL A 13 -4.92 0.81 10.48
C VAL A 13 -6.13 -0.12 10.34
N LYS A 14 -7.05 -0.12 11.31
CA LYS A 14 -8.25 -0.97 11.26
C LYS A 14 -9.10 -0.69 10.03
N ARG A 15 -9.29 0.58 9.69
CA ARG A 15 -10.07 0.94 8.48
C ARG A 15 -9.40 0.41 7.22
N SER A 16 -8.09 0.58 7.11
CA SER A 16 -7.32 0.12 5.94
C SER A 16 -7.38 -1.40 5.79
N LEU A 17 -7.35 -2.13 6.90
CA LEU A 17 -7.37 -3.60 6.90
C LEU A 17 -8.69 -4.22 6.47
N ARG A 18 -9.78 -3.45 6.42
CA ARG A 18 -11.10 -3.96 6.04
C ARG A 18 -11.31 -4.04 4.53
N VAL A 19 -10.50 -3.34 3.76
CA VAL A 19 -10.68 -3.26 2.31
C VAL A 19 -10.33 -4.59 1.65
N ARG A 20 -11.17 -5.02 0.71
CA ARG A 20 -10.97 -6.27 -0.05
C ARG A 20 -11.14 -6.01 -1.53
N GLN A 21 -10.31 -6.66 -2.33
CA GLN A 21 -10.50 -6.71 -3.77
C GLN A 21 -11.64 -7.67 -4.13
N ARG A 22 -12.21 -7.50 -5.31
CA ARG A 22 -13.25 -8.40 -5.81
C ARG A 22 -12.68 -9.49 -6.68
N ASP A 23 -11.65 -9.18 -7.48
CA ASP A 23 -10.95 -10.17 -8.29
C ASP A 23 -9.46 -9.80 -8.36
N GLU A 24 -8.69 -10.62 -9.07
CA GLU A 24 -7.24 -10.47 -9.14
C GLU A 24 -6.78 -9.16 -9.80
N LYS A 25 -7.60 -8.58 -10.66
CA LYS A 25 -7.28 -7.31 -11.35
C LYS A 25 -7.46 -6.10 -10.44
N ASP A 26 -8.15 -6.28 -9.34
CA ASP A 26 -8.56 -5.20 -8.46
C ASP A 26 -7.56 -4.89 -7.34
N CYS A 27 -6.45 -5.60 -7.25
CA CYS A 27 -5.51 -5.40 -6.14
C CYS A 27 -4.98 -3.95 -6.08
N GLY A 28 -4.64 -3.36 -7.23
CA GLY A 28 -4.20 -1.97 -7.28
C GLY A 28 -5.25 -0.97 -6.82
N PRO A 29 -6.43 -0.94 -7.46
CA PRO A 29 -7.53 -0.07 -7.02
C PRO A 29 -7.93 -0.31 -5.57
N ALA A 30 -7.96 -1.55 -5.11
CA ALA A 30 -8.27 -1.85 -3.71
C ALA A 30 -7.21 -1.28 -2.75
N CYS A 31 -5.94 -1.24 -3.15
CA CYS A 31 -4.91 -0.57 -2.36
C CYS A 31 -5.18 0.93 -2.24
N LEU A 32 -5.63 1.60 -3.30
CA LEU A 32 -6.05 3.01 -3.22
C LEU A 32 -7.20 3.19 -2.24
N CYS A 33 -8.20 2.30 -2.28
CA CYS A 33 -9.30 2.32 -1.32
C CYS A 33 -8.78 2.16 0.11
N ALA A 34 -7.84 1.25 0.33
CA ALA A 34 -7.26 1.00 1.65
C ALA A 34 -6.48 2.22 2.17
N VAL A 35 -5.74 2.91 1.30
CA VAL A 35 -5.05 4.15 1.67
C VAL A 35 -6.05 5.25 2.01
N CYS A 36 -7.11 5.41 1.20
CA CYS A 36 -8.17 6.38 1.51
C CYS A 36 -8.81 6.09 2.86
N GLU A 37 -9.16 4.83 3.12
CA GLU A 37 -9.74 4.44 4.41
C GLU A 37 -8.78 4.69 5.57
N TYR A 38 -7.49 4.53 5.36
CA TYR A 38 -6.49 4.88 6.39
C TYR A 38 -6.63 6.35 6.81
N TYR A 39 -6.85 7.24 5.85
CA TYR A 39 -7.00 8.68 6.11
C TYR A 39 -8.43 9.10 6.44
N GLY A 40 -9.33 8.13 6.60
CA GLY A 40 -10.74 8.43 6.92
C GLY A 40 -11.56 8.91 5.73
N LEU A 41 -11.08 8.65 4.51
CA LEU A 41 -11.77 8.99 3.26
C LEU A 41 -12.37 7.72 2.67
N HIS A 42 -13.58 7.83 2.14
CA HIS A 42 -14.21 6.70 1.46
C HIS A 42 -14.02 6.82 -0.06
N LEU A 43 -13.53 5.75 -0.66
CA LEU A 43 -13.40 5.62 -2.11
C LEU A 43 -14.00 4.26 -2.51
N SER A 44 -14.97 4.27 -3.43
CA SER A 44 -15.53 3.02 -3.94
C SER A 44 -14.52 2.33 -4.84
N LEU A 45 -14.59 1.00 -4.88
CA LEU A 45 -13.71 0.22 -5.76
C LEU A 45 -13.93 0.58 -7.23
N ALA A 46 -15.19 0.80 -7.63
CA ALA A 46 -15.52 1.19 -9.00
C ALA A 46 -14.85 2.51 -9.40
N LYS A 47 -14.90 3.51 -8.49
CA LYS A 47 -14.24 4.79 -8.75
C LYS A 47 -12.73 4.66 -8.78
N ALA A 48 -12.17 3.85 -7.88
CA ALA A 48 -10.74 3.60 -7.86
C ALA A 48 -10.27 2.95 -9.18
N ARG A 49 -11.00 1.98 -9.68
CA ARG A 49 -10.69 1.34 -10.98
C ARG A 49 -10.69 2.35 -12.12
N GLN A 50 -11.69 3.22 -12.14
CA GLN A 50 -11.80 4.27 -13.17
C GLN A 50 -10.61 5.22 -13.12
N LEU A 51 -10.28 5.71 -11.93
CA LEU A 51 -9.18 6.67 -11.76
C LEU A 51 -7.82 6.06 -12.10
N ALA A 52 -7.61 4.81 -11.77
CA ALA A 52 -6.34 4.11 -11.97
C ALA A 52 -6.18 3.54 -13.38
N GLY A 53 -7.22 3.61 -14.21
CA GLY A 53 -7.18 3.05 -15.57
C GLY A 53 -7.10 1.52 -15.57
N THR A 54 -7.76 0.87 -14.61
CA THR A 54 -7.77 -0.59 -14.50
C THR A 54 -8.53 -1.21 -15.67
N ASP A 55 -7.95 -2.21 -16.30
CA ASP A 55 -8.55 -2.94 -17.41
C ASP A 55 -8.48 -4.45 -17.18
N MET A 56 -8.66 -5.23 -18.24
CA MET A 56 -8.65 -6.70 -18.16
C MET A 56 -7.30 -7.26 -17.69
N GLN A 57 -6.23 -6.51 -17.82
CA GLN A 57 -4.88 -6.92 -17.42
C GLN A 57 -4.49 -6.37 -16.04
N GLY A 58 -5.36 -5.58 -15.41
CA GLY A 58 -5.13 -4.98 -14.11
C GLY A 58 -4.72 -3.52 -14.18
N THR A 59 -3.91 -3.07 -13.24
CA THR A 59 -3.49 -1.68 -13.08
C THR A 59 -1.96 -1.62 -12.99
N ASN A 60 -1.34 -0.66 -13.66
CA ASN A 60 0.09 -0.43 -13.49
C ASN A 60 0.37 0.65 -12.44
N MET A 61 1.62 0.77 -12.04
CA MET A 61 2.03 1.71 -10.98
C MET A 61 1.79 3.17 -11.39
N LEU A 62 1.99 3.52 -12.65
CA LEU A 62 1.72 4.87 -13.15
C LEU A 62 0.24 5.24 -12.96
N GLY A 63 -0.65 4.32 -13.28
CA GLY A 63 -2.09 4.52 -13.06
C GLY A 63 -2.42 4.77 -11.60
N LEU A 64 -1.79 4.03 -10.69
CA LEU A 64 -1.98 4.23 -9.26
C LEU A 64 -1.47 5.59 -8.79
N VAL A 65 -0.31 6.03 -9.27
CA VAL A 65 0.25 7.34 -8.93
C VAL A 65 -0.67 8.45 -9.42
N GLN A 66 -1.12 8.37 -10.67
CA GLN A 66 -2.03 9.37 -11.25
C GLN A 66 -3.35 9.44 -10.48
N ALA A 67 -3.92 8.29 -10.14
CA ALA A 67 -5.15 8.24 -9.36
C ALA A 67 -4.96 8.85 -7.97
N ALA A 68 -3.85 8.55 -7.30
CA ALA A 68 -3.54 9.11 -6.00
C ALA A 68 -3.45 10.63 -6.05
N GLU A 69 -2.82 11.18 -7.07
CA GLU A 69 -2.70 12.62 -7.23
C GLU A 69 -4.06 13.28 -7.47
N VAL A 70 -4.92 12.68 -8.28
CA VAL A 70 -6.31 13.16 -8.48
C VAL A 70 -7.06 13.19 -7.17
N LEU A 71 -6.81 12.21 -6.29
CA LEU A 71 -7.46 12.11 -4.98
C LEU A 71 -6.89 13.09 -3.94
N GLY A 72 -5.86 13.84 -4.29
CA GLY A 72 -5.28 14.84 -3.40
C GLY A 72 -4.10 14.35 -2.58
N PHE A 73 -3.51 13.21 -2.93
CA PHE A 73 -2.28 12.74 -2.29
C PHE A 73 -1.05 13.26 -3.03
N GLU A 74 0.02 13.45 -2.27
CA GLU A 74 1.35 13.54 -2.83
C GLU A 74 1.90 12.13 -2.91
N ALA A 75 2.13 11.65 -4.14
CA ALA A 75 2.65 10.32 -4.38
C ALA A 75 4.16 10.40 -4.59
N VAL A 76 4.92 9.71 -3.75
CA VAL A 76 6.38 9.69 -3.80
C VAL A 76 6.83 8.28 -4.14
N PRO A 77 7.12 8.00 -5.42
CA PRO A 77 7.63 6.68 -5.80
C PRO A 77 9.08 6.51 -5.38
N LEU A 78 9.38 5.35 -4.85
CA LEU A 78 10.72 4.95 -4.45
C LEU A 78 11.05 3.63 -5.14
N ALA A 79 12.29 3.49 -5.60
CA ALA A 79 12.77 2.25 -6.20
C ALA A 79 14.15 1.92 -5.64
N GLY A 80 14.38 0.64 -5.36
CA GLY A 80 15.66 0.20 -4.83
C GLY A 80 15.61 -1.23 -4.35
N ASP A 81 16.64 -1.63 -3.64
CA ASP A 81 16.70 -2.95 -3.02
C ASP A 81 16.32 -2.90 -1.53
N SER A 82 16.34 -4.06 -0.87
CA SER A 82 15.96 -4.14 0.54
C SER A 82 16.89 -3.34 1.45
N ASP A 83 18.19 -3.30 1.15
CA ASP A 83 19.14 -2.54 1.97
C ASP A 83 18.88 -1.03 1.84
N GLN A 84 18.56 -0.56 0.65
CA GLN A 84 18.21 0.84 0.42
C GLN A 84 16.91 1.20 1.13
N LEU A 85 15.93 0.31 1.14
CA LEU A 85 14.67 0.55 1.86
C LEU A 85 14.90 0.59 3.37
N GLU A 86 15.69 -0.33 3.91
CA GLU A 86 16.03 -0.32 5.34
C GLU A 86 16.74 0.98 5.73
N GLU A 87 17.66 1.45 4.90
CA GLU A 87 18.35 2.72 5.13
C GLU A 87 17.37 3.90 5.11
N ALA A 88 16.48 3.93 4.13
CA ALA A 88 15.46 4.98 4.03
C ALA A 88 14.52 4.97 5.23
N CYS A 89 14.12 3.80 5.72
CA CYS A 89 13.30 3.68 6.92
C CYS A 89 14.05 4.22 8.15
N SER A 90 15.33 3.88 8.30
CA SER A 90 16.15 4.36 9.42
C SER A 90 16.32 5.87 9.39
N ALA A 91 16.37 6.46 8.21
CA ALA A 91 16.48 7.91 8.03
C ALA A 91 15.14 8.65 8.16
N GLY A 92 14.04 7.92 8.35
CA GLY A 92 12.70 8.52 8.45
C GLY A 92 12.15 9.04 7.14
N GLU A 93 12.65 8.55 6.01
CA GLU A 93 12.26 9.00 4.68
C GLU A 93 11.05 8.26 4.10
N VAL A 94 10.67 7.11 4.70
CA VAL A 94 9.53 6.33 4.23
C VAL A 94 8.29 6.76 5.00
N ILE A 95 7.25 7.14 4.26
CA ILE A 95 5.97 7.56 4.82
C ILE A 95 4.95 6.45 4.61
N PHE A 96 4.24 6.08 5.67
CA PHE A 96 3.17 5.09 5.61
C PHE A 96 1.80 5.76 5.65
N PRO A 97 0.79 5.20 5.00
CA PRO A 97 0.81 3.96 4.23
C PRO A 97 1.51 4.12 2.88
N ALA A 98 2.09 3.03 2.39
CA ALA A 98 2.72 2.99 1.09
C ALA A 98 2.20 1.78 0.29
N ILE A 99 2.11 1.92 -1.02
CA ILE A 99 1.72 0.81 -1.89
C ILE A 99 2.99 0.15 -2.43
N ALA A 100 3.11 -1.16 -2.24
CA ALA A 100 4.23 -1.95 -2.71
C ALA A 100 3.81 -2.87 -3.85
N HIS A 101 4.66 -3.02 -4.85
CA HIS A 101 4.49 -3.98 -5.92
C HIS A 101 5.27 -5.25 -5.57
N THR A 102 4.57 -6.38 -5.64
CA THR A 102 5.15 -7.68 -5.30
C THR A 102 4.88 -8.70 -6.40
N ILE A 103 5.62 -9.79 -6.36
CA ILE A 103 5.35 -10.98 -7.17
C ILE A 103 5.11 -12.12 -6.19
N THR A 104 3.94 -12.76 -6.29
CA THR A 104 3.56 -13.85 -5.40
C THR A 104 4.42 -15.09 -5.67
N PRO A 105 4.45 -16.07 -4.74
CA PRO A 105 5.16 -17.32 -4.99
C PRO A 105 4.70 -18.05 -6.26
N GLU A 106 3.45 -17.83 -6.69
CA GLU A 106 2.91 -18.38 -7.93
C GLU A 106 3.30 -17.58 -9.17
N GLY A 107 4.08 -16.50 -9.01
CA GLY A 107 4.56 -15.68 -10.11
C GLY A 107 3.59 -14.60 -10.58
N MET A 108 2.55 -14.31 -9.81
CA MET A 108 1.56 -13.30 -10.16
C MET A 108 1.94 -11.93 -9.59
N GLN A 109 1.73 -10.88 -10.37
CA GLN A 109 1.89 -9.51 -9.88
C GLN A 109 0.78 -9.18 -8.89
N HIS A 110 1.15 -8.51 -7.81
CA HIS A 110 0.21 -8.17 -6.74
C HIS A 110 0.62 -6.87 -6.06
N TYR A 111 -0.36 -6.04 -5.70
CA TYR A 111 -0.14 -4.83 -4.92
C TYR A 111 -0.64 -5.04 -3.49
N VAL A 112 0.09 -4.52 -2.54
CA VAL A 112 -0.28 -4.52 -1.13
C VAL A 112 -0.01 -3.14 -0.52
N VAL A 113 -0.71 -2.82 0.56
CA VAL A 113 -0.43 -1.61 1.33
C VAL A 113 0.48 -1.96 2.50
N VAL A 114 1.63 -1.29 2.55
CA VAL A 114 2.55 -1.41 3.68
C VAL A 114 2.12 -0.40 4.73
N LEU A 115 1.74 -0.88 5.91
CA LEU A 115 1.30 -0.05 7.02
C LEU A 115 2.42 0.24 8.01
N ASN A 116 3.37 -0.67 8.13
CA ASN A 116 4.51 -0.51 9.02
C ASN A 116 5.62 -1.48 8.64
N ILE A 117 6.86 -1.01 8.73
CA ILE A 117 8.06 -1.83 8.63
C ILE A 117 8.72 -1.81 9.99
N GLY A 118 8.59 -2.90 10.73
CA GLY A 118 9.21 -3.06 12.03
C GLY A 118 10.62 -3.60 11.94
N GLN A 119 11.17 -4.04 13.07
CA GLN A 119 12.53 -4.56 13.13
C GLN A 119 12.65 -5.91 12.42
N ASN A 120 11.66 -6.80 12.60
CA ASN A 120 11.70 -8.15 12.06
C ASN A 120 10.52 -8.48 11.16
N ARG A 121 9.43 -7.72 11.26
CA ARG A 121 8.19 -8.02 10.56
C ARG A 121 7.64 -6.79 9.87
N ILE A 122 6.86 -7.03 8.82
CA ILE A 122 6.16 -5.99 8.06
C ILE A 122 4.67 -6.22 8.20
N LEU A 123 3.93 -5.16 8.53
CA LEU A 123 2.48 -5.19 8.61
C LEU A 123 1.89 -4.71 7.28
N LEU A 124 1.06 -5.55 6.69
CA LEU A 124 0.42 -5.28 5.40
C LEU A 124 -1.09 -5.26 5.53
N ALA A 125 -1.73 -4.37 4.76
CA ALA A 125 -3.12 -4.52 4.37
C ALA A 125 -3.11 -5.12 2.96
N ASP A 126 -3.45 -6.40 2.86
CA ASP A 126 -3.47 -7.13 1.61
C ASP A 126 -4.92 -7.20 1.13
N PRO A 127 -5.26 -6.59 -0.02
CA PRO A 127 -6.66 -6.59 -0.46
C PRO A 127 -7.21 -7.98 -0.73
N ALA A 128 -6.35 -8.97 -0.94
CA ALA A 128 -6.80 -10.34 -1.17
C ALA A 128 -7.29 -11.01 0.11
N VAL A 129 -6.67 -10.72 1.27
CA VAL A 129 -6.95 -11.46 2.50
C VAL A 129 -7.14 -10.58 3.73
N GLY A 130 -6.72 -9.32 3.69
CA GLY A 130 -6.78 -8.40 4.83
C GLY A 130 -5.44 -8.28 5.53
N LYS A 131 -5.44 -8.43 6.85
CA LYS A 131 -4.22 -8.27 7.63
C LYS A 131 -3.22 -9.39 7.34
N ARG A 132 -1.99 -8.99 7.01
CA ARG A 132 -0.85 -9.91 6.93
C ARG A 132 0.31 -9.32 7.70
N SER A 133 0.91 -10.15 8.55
CA SER A 133 2.19 -9.83 9.19
C SER A 133 3.21 -10.81 8.64
N MET A 134 4.24 -10.31 7.99
CA MET A 134 5.24 -11.15 7.31
C MET A 134 6.62 -10.91 7.89
N ASP A 135 7.45 -11.94 7.88
CA ASP A 135 8.88 -11.75 8.08
C ASP A 135 9.44 -10.86 6.99
N LYS A 136 10.36 -9.98 7.34
CA LYS A 136 10.99 -9.08 6.38
C LYS A 136 11.65 -9.84 5.23
N ALA A 137 12.36 -10.92 5.53
CA ALA A 137 13.03 -11.70 4.50
C ALA A 137 12.04 -12.25 3.47
N LEU A 138 10.89 -12.74 3.94
CA LEU A 138 9.85 -13.24 3.05
C LEU A 138 9.27 -12.12 2.18
N PHE A 139 8.95 -10.98 2.79
CA PHE A 139 8.45 -9.82 2.05
C PHE A 139 9.46 -9.38 0.98
N TYR A 140 10.72 -9.23 1.35
CA TYR A 140 11.75 -8.79 0.40
C TYR A 140 11.99 -9.78 -0.72
N SER A 141 11.73 -11.07 -0.50
CA SER A 141 11.81 -12.07 -1.57
C SER A 141 10.73 -11.90 -2.64
N GLN A 142 9.62 -11.25 -2.28
CA GLN A 142 8.47 -11.02 -3.17
C GLN A 142 8.42 -9.58 -3.70
N TRP A 143 9.04 -8.65 -3.02
CA TRP A 143 9.00 -7.24 -3.40
C TRP A 143 9.85 -6.98 -4.64
N THR A 144 9.30 -6.23 -5.60
CA THR A 144 9.98 -5.93 -6.87
C THR A 144 10.94 -4.75 -6.79
N GLY A 145 11.00 -4.09 -5.65
CA GLY A 145 11.83 -2.90 -5.45
C GLY A 145 11.09 -1.58 -5.65
N VAL A 146 9.79 -1.62 -5.94
CA VAL A 146 8.98 -0.42 -6.16
C VAL A 146 8.02 -0.22 -5.00
N LEU A 147 8.02 1.00 -4.47
CA LEU A 147 7.17 1.43 -3.36
C LEU A 147 6.67 2.84 -3.67
N VAL A 148 5.40 3.12 -3.41
CA VAL A 148 4.85 4.47 -3.53
C VAL A 148 4.33 4.91 -2.19
N CYS A 149 4.98 5.91 -1.60
CA CYS A 149 4.50 6.55 -0.38
C CYS A 149 3.39 7.53 -0.72
N LEU A 150 2.30 7.49 0.03
CA LEU A 150 1.13 8.34 -0.21
C LEU A 150 0.91 9.24 0.99
N LYS A 151 1.23 10.51 0.79
CA LYS A 151 1.08 11.54 1.81
C LYS A 151 -0.15 12.37 1.51
N LYS A 152 -1.02 12.54 2.49
CA LYS A 152 -2.17 13.41 2.34
C LYS A 152 -1.72 14.87 2.32
N LYS A 153 -2.13 15.58 1.29
CA LYS A 153 -1.87 17.02 1.19
C LYS A 153 -2.71 17.82 2.18
#